data_a9cf0512af9958172739cc5228e739a9
#
_entry.id   a9cf0512af9958172739cc5228e739a9
#
_cell.length_a   1.000
_cell.length_b   1.000
_cell.length_c   1.000
_cell.angle_alpha   90.00
_cell.angle_beta   90.00
_cell.angle_gamma   90.00
#
_symmetry.space_group_name_H-M   'P 1'
#
loop_
_entity.id
_entity.type
_entity.pdbx_description
1 polymer ?
#
loop_
_entity_poly.entity_id
_entity_poly.type
_entity_poly.pdbx_seq_one_letter_code
_entity_poly.pdbx_strand_id
1 'polypeptide(L)' 'MDVVFTSGVRYSYYDVPEDTYRSMKRAFSKGQYFNVNIRDHYRHTREN' A
#
# COMPACT_ATOMS: atom_id res chain seq x y z
N MET A 1 1.10 -7.25 -2.49
CA MET A 1 0.88 -5.94 -3.14
C MET A 1 2.18 -5.15 -3.09
N ASP A 2 2.65 -4.74 -4.23
CA ASP A 2 3.90 -3.98 -4.33
C ASP A 2 3.59 -2.49 -4.46
N VAL A 3 4.29 -1.68 -3.68
CA VAL A 3 4.11 -0.23 -3.68
C VAL A 3 5.47 0.43 -3.92
N VAL A 4 5.54 1.31 -4.91
CA VAL A 4 6.75 2.08 -5.18
C VAL A 4 6.47 3.54 -4.86
N PHE A 5 7.24 4.10 -3.94
CA PHE A 5 7.09 5.50 -3.57
C PHE A 5 7.85 6.41 -4.53
N THR A 6 7.52 7.67 -4.51
CA THR A 6 8.18 8.67 -5.35
C THR A 6 9.68 8.77 -5.06
N SER A 7 10.10 8.38 -3.87
CA SER A 7 11.51 8.31 -3.49
C SER A 7 12.26 7.15 -4.16
N GLY A 8 11.55 6.26 -4.84
CA GLY A 8 12.13 5.07 -5.45
C GLY A 8 12.18 3.85 -4.55
N VAL A 9 11.76 3.97 -3.31
CA VAL A 9 11.73 2.84 -2.37
C VAL A 9 10.54 1.96 -2.68
N ARG A 10 10.76 0.64 -2.72
CA ARG A 10 9.73 -0.35 -2.96
C ARG A 10 9.40 -1.10 -1.68
N TYR A 11 8.11 -1.26 -1.43
CA TYR A 11 7.61 -2.10 -0.35
C TYR A 11 6.72 -3.19 -0.90
N SER A 12 6.82 -4.39 -0.32
CA SER A 12 5.92 -5.50 -0.64
C SER A 12 5.04 -5.76 0.58
N TYR A 13 3.73 -5.65 0.43
CA TYR A 13 2.75 -5.89 1.49
C TYR A 13 2.05 -7.22 1.26
N TYR A 14 1.90 -8.01 2.33
CA TYR A 14 1.40 -9.38 2.26
C TYR A 14 0.00 -9.49 2.82
N ASP A 15 -0.78 -10.41 2.24
CA ASP A 15 -2.14 -10.73 2.70
C ASP A 15 -3.10 -9.55 2.67
N VAL A 16 -2.90 -8.61 1.75
CA VAL A 16 -3.82 -7.50 1.56
C VAL A 16 -5.04 -8.01 0.77
N PRO A 17 -6.27 -7.91 1.32
CA PRO A 17 -7.46 -8.35 0.61
C PRO A 17 -7.67 -7.58 -0.68
N GLU A 18 -8.24 -8.25 -1.68
CA GLU A 18 -8.53 -7.62 -2.96
C GLU A 18 -9.46 -6.42 -2.80
N ASP A 19 -10.42 -6.51 -1.89
CA ASP A 19 -11.35 -5.41 -1.61
C ASP A 19 -10.62 -4.16 -1.14
N THR A 20 -9.61 -4.32 -0.30
CA THR A 20 -8.78 -3.22 0.18
C THR A 20 -8.02 -2.57 -0.97
N TYR A 21 -7.47 -3.39 -1.85
CA TYR A 21 -6.75 -2.90 -3.02
C TYR A 21 -7.68 -2.11 -3.95
N ARG A 22 -8.89 -2.62 -4.19
CA ARG A 22 -9.89 -1.93 -5.01
C ARG A 22 -10.30 -0.60 -4.40
N SER A 23 -10.51 -0.57 -3.08
CA SER A 23 -10.86 0.66 -2.39
C SER A 23 -9.75 1.70 -2.50
N MET A 24 -8.49 1.27 -2.43
CA MET A 24 -7.36 2.17 -2.62
C MET A 24 -7.35 2.77 -4.02
N LYS A 25 -7.64 1.97 -5.04
CA LYS A 25 -7.66 2.45 -6.43
C LYS A 25 -8.75 3.48 -6.67
N ARG A 26 -9.85 3.42 -5.90
CA ARG A 26 -10.96 4.36 -5.99
C ARG A 26 -10.78 5.59 -5.10
N ALA A 27 -9.82 5.56 -4.20
CA ALA A 27 -9.65 6.64 -3.24
C ALA A 27 -9.27 7.95 -3.94
N PHE A 28 -9.78 9.04 -3.43
CA PHE A 28 -9.45 10.36 -3.90
C PHE A 28 -7.94 10.62 -3.78
N SER A 29 -7.37 10.24 -2.65
CA SER A 29 -5.92 10.27 -2.46
C SER A 29 -5.44 8.87 -2.12
N LYS A 30 -4.78 8.22 -3.07
CA LYS A 30 -4.26 6.87 -2.88
C LYS A 30 -3.19 6.83 -1.78
N GLY A 31 -2.34 7.84 -1.74
CA GLY A 31 -1.30 7.92 -0.71
C GLY A 31 -1.87 8.03 0.69
N GLN A 32 -2.90 8.85 0.87
CA GLN A 32 -3.56 9.00 2.16
C GLN A 32 -4.27 7.71 2.57
N TYR A 33 -4.98 7.09 1.65
CA TYR A 33 -5.65 5.81 1.91
C TYR A 33 -4.64 4.77 2.34
N PHE A 34 -3.53 4.66 1.63
CA PHE A 34 -2.45 3.73 1.95
C PHE A 34 -1.92 3.97 3.36
N ASN A 35 -1.62 5.21 3.71
CA ASN A 35 -1.07 5.54 5.02
C ASN A 35 -2.02 5.19 6.16
N VAL A 36 -3.32 5.39 5.97
CA VAL A 36 -4.32 5.17 7.02
C VAL A 36 -4.71 3.70 7.11
N ASN A 37 -4.86 3.01 5.98
CA ASN A 37 -5.50 1.71 5.94
C ASN A 37 -4.57 0.53 5.69
N ILE A 38 -3.37 0.77 5.13
CA ILE A 38 -2.49 -0.32 4.71
C ILE A 38 -1.17 -0.30 5.43
N ARG A 39 -0.53 0.84 5.50
CA ARG A 39 0.87 0.97 5.91
C ARG A 39 1.22 0.22 7.19
N ASP A 40 0.42 0.37 8.24
CA ASP A 40 0.69 -0.23 9.55
C ASP A 40 -0.24 -1.39 9.86
N HIS A 41 -1.05 -1.84 8.90
CA HIS A 41 -2.07 -2.86 9.13
C HIS A 41 -1.70 -4.23 8.56
N TYR A 42 -0.66 -4.31 7.72
CA TYR A 42 -0.26 -5.54 7.06
C TYR A 42 1.23 -5.74 7.18
N ARG A 43 1.64 -6.99 7.13
CA ARG A 43 3.06 -7.34 7.08
C ARG A 43 3.68 -6.83 5.78
N HIS A 44 4.92 -6.37 5.86
CA HIS A 44 5.59 -5.86 4.67
C HIS A 44 7.10 -6.03 4.78
N THR A 45 7.75 -6.02 3.62
CA THR A 45 9.20 -5.94 3.50
C THR A 45 9.56 -4.74 2.66
N ARG A 46 10.72 -4.15 2.95
CA ARG A 46 11.24 -3.02 2.19
C ARG A 46 12.35 -3.51 1.26
N GLU A 47 12.27 -3.10 0.01
CA GLU A 47 13.32 -3.32 -0.97
C GLU A 47 13.87 -1.98 -1.44
N ASN A 48 15.18 -1.84 -1.39
CA ASN A 48 15.85 -0.65 -1.89
C ASN A 48 16.38 -0.89 -3.31
#